data_f26e481395730e82d909ba2c322821fb
#
_entry.id   f26e481395730e82d909ba2c322821fb
#
_cell.length_a   1.000
_cell.length_b   1.000
_cell.length_c   1.000
_cell.angle_alpha   90.00
_cell.angle_beta   90.00
_cell.angle_gamma   90.00
#
_symmetry.space_group_name_H-M   'P 1'
#
loop_
_entity.id
_entity.type
_entity.pdbx_description
1 polymer ?
#
loop_
_entity_poly.entity_id
_entity_poly.type
_entity_poly.pdbx_seq_one_letter_code
_entity_poly.pdbx_strand_id
1 'polypeptide(L)'
;MNRLLLILSFCCLTLCASAREYGDSAVYQGMSIKLDIAMPILELARSKGAVQDYEMAMNVRLAKRFYPTFELGYAIAETSADGGHYSGQGGFARVGMDLSALQKGVSENCLMVGLRFAGAYQGFQITDVPVYGNYWLLPNVDYLNQHKFDCWGEIVAGCQVQVWKGFQMGWYVRMKLLMTRTDKQGDALPAYIAGFGYRKDFQWGMNYFIGYKF
;
A
#
# COMPACT_ATOMS: atom_id res chain seq x y z
N MET A 1 1.94 22.82 8.29
CA MET A 1 2.79 21.66 8.01
C MET A 1 3.63 21.23 9.21
N ASN A 2 4.19 22.15 10.00
CA ASN A 2 5.04 21.79 11.15
C ASN A 2 4.32 21.13 12.35
N ARG A 3 3.04 21.39 12.56
CA ARG A 3 2.31 20.84 13.72
C ARG A 3 2.00 19.33 13.56
N LEU A 4 1.76 18.87 12.34
CA LEU A 4 1.51 17.45 12.04
C LEU A 4 2.78 16.60 12.21
N LEU A 5 3.92 17.13 11.77
CA LEU A 5 5.23 16.52 11.97
C LEU A 5 5.60 16.38 13.44
N LEU A 6 5.28 17.40 14.27
CA LEU A 6 5.50 17.36 15.71
C LEU A 6 4.61 16.31 16.41
N ILE A 7 3.35 16.19 16.00
CA ILE A 7 2.44 15.17 16.54
C ILE A 7 2.91 13.77 16.17
N LEU A 8 3.32 13.54 14.91
CA LEU A 8 3.87 12.26 14.47
C LEU A 8 5.17 11.90 15.21
N SER A 9 6.07 12.86 15.38
CA SER A 9 7.31 12.71 16.14
C SER A 9 7.04 12.39 17.62
N PHE A 10 6.05 13.05 18.22
CA PHE A 10 5.67 12.82 19.62
C PHE A 10 4.99 11.44 19.81
N CYS A 11 4.15 11.02 18.86
CA CYS A 11 3.58 9.65 18.87
C CYS A 11 4.67 8.57 18.72
N CYS A 12 5.66 8.76 17.85
CA CYS A 12 6.79 7.83 17.74
C CYS A 12 7.62 7.77 19.03
N LEU A 13 7.85 8.91 19.67
CA LEU A 13 8.60 8.98 20.95
C LEU A 13 7.84 8.32 22.11
N THR A 14 6.52 8.48 22.20
CA THR A 14 5.71 7.86 23.24
C THR A 14 5.60 6.34 23.04
N LEU A 15 5.55 5.85 21.80
CA LEU A 15 5.58 4.43 21.48
C LEU A 15 6.94 3.80 21.83
N CYS A 16 8.05 4.50 21.59
CA CYS A 16 9.38 4.06 22.00
C CYS A 16 9.54 4.06 23.55
N ALA A 17 8.93 5.00 24.26
CA ALA A 17 8.99 5.07 25.72
C ALA A 17 8.21 3.91 26.39
N SER A 18 7.07 3.54 25.86
CA SER A 18 6.28 2.39 26.35
C SER A 18 6.96 1.05 26.13
N ALA A 19 7.90 0.93 25.19
CA ALA A 19 8.69 -0.26 24.98
C ALA A 19 9.75 -0.52 26.08
N ARG A 20 10.03 0.45 26.94
CA ARG A 20 11.08 0.38 27.95
C ARG A 20 10.67 -0.34 29.23
N GLU A 21 9.40 -0.61 29.43
CA GLU A 21 8.86 -1.18 30.69
C GLU A 21 8.69 -2.70 30.68
N TYR A 22 9.01 -3.37 29.58
CA TYR A 22 8.96 -4.83 29.48
C TYR A 22 10.35 -5.43 29.72
N GLY A 23 10.59 -5.83 30.99
CA GLY A 23 11.83 -6.40 31.45
C GLY A 23 12.35 -7.59 30.62
N ASP A 24 13.66 -7.63 30.52
CA ASP A 24 14.56 -8.78 30.28
C ASP A 24 14.48 -9.52 28.94
N SER A 25 13.97 -8.92 27.88
CA SER A 25 14.15 -9.45 26.52
C SER A 25 14.68 -8.34 25.62
N ALA A 26 15.69 -8.65 24.82
CA ALA A 26 16.24 -7.72 23.85
C ALA A 26 15.13 -6.99 23.09
N VAL A 27 15.15 -5.66 23.09
CA VAL A 27 14.15 -4.82 22.43
C VAL A 27 14.05 -5.16 20.95
N TYR A 28 15.18 -5.48 20.31
CA TYR A 28 15.27 -5.93 18.93
C TYR A 28 15.32 -7.45 18.85
N GLN A 29 14.42 -8.05 18.07
CA GLN A 29 14.28 -9.50 17.91
C GLN A 29 14.41 -9.99 16.47
N GLY A 30 14.90 -9.16 15.57
CA GLY A 30 15.16 -9.51 14.18
C GLY A 30 14.43 -8.62 13.20
N MET A 31 14.82 -8.73 11.95
CA MET A 31 14.27 -8.02 10.80
C MET A 31 13.82 -9.04 9.76
N SER A 32 12.76 -8.76 9.04
CA SER A 32 12.34 -9.56 7.90
C SER A 32 12.08 -8.69 6.67
N ILE A 33 12.49 -9.21 5.52
CA ILE A 33 12.20 -8.64 4.20
C ILE A 33 11.20 -9.55 3.52
N LYS A 34 10.17 -8.96 2.91
CA LYS A 34 9.06 -9.66 2.26
C LYS A 34 8.84 -9.12 0.86
N LEU A 35 8.46 -9.99 -0.04
CA LEU A 35 8.07 -9.65 -1.42
C LEU A 35 6.63 -10.10 -1.62
N ASP A 36 5.79 -9.23 -2.16
CA ASP A 36 4.45 -9.61 -2.60
C ASP A 36 4.55 -10.35 -3.93
N ILE A 37 3.95 -11.53 -3.97
CA ILE A 37 3.90 -12.38 -5.16
C ILE A 37 2.47 -12.59 -5.68
N ALA A 38 1.46 -12.04 -5.01
CA ALA A 38 0.06 -12.21 -5.39
C ALA A 38 -0.21 -11.60 -6.77
N MET A 39 0.15 -10.34 -6.96
CA MET A 39 -0.09 -9.64 -8.22
C MET A 39 0.74 -10.20 -9.38
N PRO A 40 2.06 -10.42 -9.25
CA PRO A 40 2.85 -11.04 -10.30
C PRO A 40 2.32 -12.42 -10.75
N ILE A 41 1.83 -13.24 -9.82
CA ILE A 41 1.24 -14.55 -10.15
C ILE A 41 -0.10 -14.39 -10.88
N LEU A 42 -0.96 -13.47 -10.43
CA LEU A 42 -2.24 -13.20 -11.08
C LEU A 42 -2.07 -12.66 -12.49
N GLU A 43 -1.04 -11.87 -12.75
CA GLU A 43 -0.71 -11.39 -14.08
C GLU A 43 -0.26 -12.50 -15.01
N LEU A 44 0.62 -13.37 -14.51
CA LEU A 44 1.05 -14.53 -15.29
C LEU A 44 -0.14 -15.43 -15.67
N ALA A 45 -1.16 -15.51 -14.81
CA ALA A 45 -2.38 -16.27 -15.05
C ALA A 45 -3.38 -15.55 -15.97
N ARG A 46 -3.37 -14.21 -16.00
CA ARG A 46 -4.23 -13.38 -16.85
C ARG A 46 -3.43 -12.93 -18.06
N SER A 47 -3.64 -13.53 -19.21
CA SER A 47 -2.90 -13.25 -20.47
C SER A 47 -2.96 -11.80 -20.99
N LYS A 48 -3.58 -10.87 -20.26
CA LYS A 48 -3.63 -9.43 -20.55
C LYS A 48 -3.63 -8.68 -19.21
N GLY A 49 -2.44 -8.34 -18.72
CA GLY A 49 -2.29 -7.55 -17.49
C GLY A 49 -2.72 -6.11 -17.69
N ALA A 50 -3.90 -5.75 -17.17
CA ALA A 50 -4.32 -4.36 -17.11
C ALA A 50 -3.61 -3.58 -15.99
N VAL A 51 -3.07 -4.27 -14.99
CA VAL A 51 -2.42 -3.67 -13.81
C VAL A 51 -1.27 -4.54 -13.34
N GLN A 52 -0.08 -3.95 -13.22
CA GLN A 52 1.13 -4.55 -12.66
C GLN A 52 1.46 -3.85 -11.36
N ASP A 53 1.60 -4.59 -10.26
CA ASP A 53 1.92 -4.06 -8.95
C ASP A 53 3.03 -4.90 -8.31
N TYR A 54 4.15 -4.27 -7.99
CA TYR A 54 5.32 -4.88 -7.36
C TYR A 54 5.54 -4.23 -6.00
N GLU A 55 5.57 -5.02 -4.95
CA GLU A 55 5.67 -4.55 -3.58
C GLU A 55 6.73 -5.30 -2.79
N MET A 56 7.54 -4.54 -2.05
CA MET A 56 8.50 -5.05 -1.08
C MET A 56 8.21 -4.44 0.28
N ALA A 57 8.26 -5.26 1.32
CA ALA A 57 8.06 -4.83 2.70
C ALA A 57 9.23 -5.21 3.59
N MET A 58 9.54 -4.35 4.54
CA MET A 58 10.50 -4.58 5.61
C MET A 58 9.78 -4.44 6.96
N ASN A 59 9.92 -5.44 7.80
CA ASN A 59 9.38 -5.45 9.16
C ASN A 59 10.52 -5.63 10.16
N VAL A 60 10.46 -4.86 11.24
CA VAL A 60 11.37 -5.01 12.38
C VAL A 60 10.57 -5.53 13.56
N ARG A 61 10.98 -6.65 14.19
CA ARG A 61 10.32 -7.17 15.37
C ARG A 61 10.86 -6.50 16.63
N LEU A 62 9.99 -5.77 17.32
CA LEU A 62 10.29 -5.10 18.57
C LEU A 62 9.43 -5.67 19.70
N ALA A 63 10.03 -5.89 20.88
CA ALA A 63 9.33 -6.25 22.12
C ALA A 63 8.27 -7.36 21.96
N LYS A 64 8.56 -8.41 21.21
CA LYS A 64 7.73 -9.63 20.97
C LYS A 64 6.41 -9.42 20.24
N ARG A 65 5.85 -8.20 20.20
CA ARG A 65 4.49 -7.94 19.68
C ARG A 65 4.41 -6.86 18.62
N PHE A 66 5.37 -5.97 18.58
CA PHE A 66 5.34 -4.79 17.73
C PHE A 66 6.19 -5.03 16.48
N TYR A 67 5.61 -4.77 15.34
CA TYR A 67 6.27 -4.91 14.04
C TYR A 67 6.13 -3.60 13.25
N PRO A 68 6.98 -2.58 13.52
CA PRO A 68 7.12 -1.46 12.60
C PRO A 68 7.36 -1.98 11.20
N THR A 69 6.59 -1.47 10.25
CA THR A 69 6.57 -1.94 8.88
C THR A 69 6.77 -0.77 7.94
N PHE A 70 7.66 -0.96 6.98
CA PHE A 70 7.88 -0.06 5.86
C PHE A 70 7.72 -0.84 4.56
N GLU A 71 6.94 -0.30 3.63
CA GLU A 71 6.66 -0.93 2.35
C GLU A 71 6.92 0.07 1.23
N LEU A 72 7.49 -0.43 0.15
CA LEU A 72 7.71 0.30 -1.10
C LEU A 72 7.16 -0.52 -2.25
N GLY A 73 6.60 0.15 -3.23
CA GLY A 73 6.15 -0.52 -4.43
C GLY A 73 6.05 0.40 -5.62
N TYR A 74 5.81 -0.22 -6.77
CA TYR A 74 5.66 0.43 -8.05
C TYR A 74 4.55 -0.25 -8.82
N ALA A 75 3.64 0.54 -9.40
CA ALA A 75 2.53 0.01 -10.18
C ALA A 75 2.45 0.66 -11.55
N ILE A 76 2.05 -0.15 -12.52
CA ILE A 76 1.70 0.25 -13.89
C ILE A 76 0.26 -0.17 -14.11
N ALA A 77 -0.57 0.72 -14.64
CA ALA A 77 -1.96 0.42 -14.93
C ALA A 77 -2.34 0.94 -16.31
N GLU A 78 -2.92 0.06 -17.11
CA GLU A 78 -3.50 0.38 -18.41
C GLU A 78 -4.94 -0.12 -18.44
N THR A 79 -5.87 0.75 -18.75
CA THR A 79 -7.28 0.36 -18.86
C THR A 79 -7.97 1.16 -19.95
N SER A 80 -8.83 0.50 -20.68
CA SER A 80 -9.66 1.12 -21.71
C SER A 80 -11.12 0.90 -21.35
N ALA A 81 -11.89 1.98 -21.38
CA ALA A 81 -13.33 1.96 -21.15
C ALA A 81 -13.99 2.92 -22.12
N ASP A 82 -15.33 2.93 -22.15
CA ASP A 82 -16.11 3.82 -23.02
C ASP A 82 -15.83 5.33 -22.78
N GLY A 83 -15.10 5.66 -21.72
CA GLY A 83 -14.67 7.01 -21.35
C GLY A 83 -13.23 7.35 -21.75
N GLY A 84 -12.56 6.54 -22.59
CA GLY A 84 -11.21 6.79 -23.07
C GLY A 84 -10.21 5.69 -22.67
N HIS A 85 -8.96 5.92 -23.06
CA HIS A 85 -7.83 5.05 -22.71
C HIS A 85 -7.00 5.69 -21.61
N TYR A 86 -6.88 4.98 -20.46
CA TYR A 86 -6.06 5.38 -19.33
C TYR A 86 -4.74 4.60 -19.33
N SER A 87 -3.64 5.30 -19.19
CA SER A 87 -2.32 4.72 -18.92
C SER A 87 -1.67 5.50 -17.78
N GLY A 88 -1.21 4.81 -16.74
CA GLY A 88 -0.59 5.41 -15.58
C GLY A 88 0.47 4.53 -14.95
N GLN A 89 1.46 5.18 -14.35
CA GLN A 89 2.52 4.51 -13.62
C GLN A 89 2.96 5.35 -12.44
N GLY A 90 3.35 4.71 -11.34
CA GLY A 90 3.76 5.44 -10.17
C GLY A 90 4.38 4.58 -9.08
N GLY A 91 5.14 5.25 -8.21
CA GLY A 91 5.69 4.66 -7.00
C GLY A 91 4.83 4.98 -5.79
N PHE A 92 4.80 4.08 -4.83
CA PHE A 92 4.13 4.28 -3.55
C PHE A 92 4.98 3.82 -2.38
N ALA A 93 4.73 4.42 -1.23
CA ALA A 93 5.34 4.03 0.04
C ALA A 93 4.27 3.92 1.11
N ARG A 94 4.45 2.98 2.04
CA ARG A 94 3.60 2.81 3.22
C ARG A 94 4.45 2.69 4.46
N VAL A 95 4.01 3.28 5.53
CA VAL A 95 4.61 3.17 6.85
C VAL A 95 3.53 2.85 7.87
N GLY A 96 3.84 1.97 8.79
CA GLY A 96 2.87 1.59 9.80
C GLY A 96 3.41 0.67 10.86
N MET A 97 2.52 0.04 11.59
CA MET A 97 2.85 -0.88 12.66
C MET A 97 1.84 -2.01 12.70
N ASP A 98 2.34 -3.22 12.76
CA ASP A 98 1.57 -4.42 12.99
C ASP A 98 1.72 -4.88 14.45
N LEU A 99 0.64 -5.37 15.03
CA LEU A 99 0.59 -5.97 16.34
C LEU A 99 0.30 -7.46 16.19
N SER A 100 1.09 -8.30 16.85
CA SER A 100 0.80 -9.73 16.93
C SER A 100 -0.32 -9.98 17.95
N ALA A 101 -1.41 -10.58 17.51
CA ALA A 101 -2.53 -10.97 18.35
C ALA A 101 -2.24 -12.26 19.17
N LEU A 102 -1.27 -13.08 18.76
CA LEU A 102 -0.90 -14.30 19.46
C LEU A 102 0.11 -14.01 20.59
N GLN A 103 -0.30 -14.31 21.81
CA GLN A 103 0.50 -14.02 23.02
C GLN A 103 1.63 -15.03 23.31
N LYS A 104 1.68 -16.17 22.67
CA LYS A 104 2.63 -17.24 23.03
C LYS A 104 3.99 -17.04 22.38
N GLY A 105 4.92 -16.72 23.20
CA GLY A 105 6.21 -16.10 23.07
C GLY A 105 7.33 -16.85 22.37
N VAL A 106 7.13 -17.85 21.54
CA VAL A 106 8.23 -18.52 20.82
C VAL A 106 7.88 -18.88 19.38
N SER A 107 6.63 -18.80 19.00
CA SER A 107 6.23 -19.13 17.65
C SER A 107 6.47 -17.92 16.74
N GLU A 108 7.18 -18.14 15.65
CA GLU A 108 7.31 -17.18 14.53
C GLU A 108 5.99 -17.07 13.74
N ASN A 109 5.04 -17.94 14.03
CA ASN A 109 3.70 -17.90 13.47
C ASN A 109 2.89 -16.86 14.22
N CYS A 110 2.37 -15.87 13.51
CA CYS A 110 1.60 -14.80 14.14
C CYS A 110 0.37 -14.42 13.32
N LEU A 111 -0.68 -14.09 14.04
CA LEU A 111 -1.81 -13.35 13.51
C LEU A 111 -1.54 -11.87 13.75
N MET A 112 -1.56 -11.07 12.71
CA MET A 112 -1.20 -9.67 12.75
C MET A 112 -2.41 -8.79 12.46
N VAL A 113 -2.52 -7.70 13.21
CA VAL A 113 -3.44 -6.59 12.91
C VAL A 113 -2.63 -5.31 12.94
N GLY A 114 -2.79 -4.46 11.96
CA GLY A 114 -1.98 -3.25 11.85
C GLY A 114 -2.69 -2.08 11.22
N LEU A 115 -2.06 -0.93 11.38
CA LEU A 115 -2.45 0.32 10.75
C LEU A 115 -1.29 0.82 9.89
N ARG A 116 -1.62 1.36 8.72
CA ARG A 116 -0.65 1.96 7.81
C ARG A 116 -1.14 3.30 7.30
N PHE A 117 -0.19 4.17 7.06
CA PHE A 117 -0.37 5.38 6.29
C PHE A 117 0.45 5.27 5.01
N ALA A 118 -0.15 5.65 3.90
CA ALA A 118 0.41 5.44 2.58
C ALA A 118 0.30 6.67 1.71
N GLY A 119 1.23 6.79 0.76
CA GLY A 119 1.22 7.82 -0.26
C GLY A 119 1.78 7.29 -1.57
N ALA A 120 1.21 7.76 -2.68
CA ALA A 120 1.67 7.47 -4.03
C ALA A 120 1.91 8.76 -4.81
N TYR A 121 2.98 8.75 -5.59
CA TYR A 121 3.23 9.74 -6.62
C TYR A 121 3.21 9.06 -7.98
N GLN A 122 2.36 9.52 -8.86
CA GLN A 122 2.13 8.87 -10.15
C GLN A 122 1.97 9.86 -11.28
N GLY A 123 2.46 9.47 -12.47
CA GLY A 123 2.20 10.09 -13.73
C GLY A 123 1.13 9.30 -14.49
N PHE A 124 0.22 9.98 -15.17
CA PHE A 124 -0.82 9.33 -15.96
C PHE A 124 -1.24 10.19 -17.16
N GLN A 125 -1.86 9.53 -18.10
CA GLN A 125 -2.48 10.13 -19.27
C GLN A 125 -3.84 9.49 -19.54
N ILE A 126 -4.77 10.28 -20.02
CA ILE A 126 -6.08 9.83 -20.47
C ILE A 126 -6.27 10.36 -21.88
N THR A 127 -6.50 9.47 -22.82
CA THR A 127 -6.69 9.80 -24.24
C THR A 127 -8.08 9.37 -24.69
N ASP A 128 -8.54 9.96 -25.78
CA ASP A 128 -9.83 9.67 -26.42
C ASP A 128 -11.06 9.88 -25.51
N VAL A 129 -11.01 10.87 -24.62
CA VAL A 129 -12.16 11.19 -23.74
C VAL A 129 -13.28 11.81 -24.56
N PRO A 130 -14.45 11.14 -24.69
CA PRO A 130 -15.56 11.67 -25.48
C PRO A 130 -16.21 12.87 -24.80
N VAL A 131 -16.41 13.95 -25.53
CA VAL A 131 -17.12 15.13 -25.06
C VAL A 131 -18.61 14.97 -25.34
N TYR A 132 -19.39 14.62 -24.30
CA TYR A 132 -20.84 14.47 -24.39
C TYR A 132 -21.55 15.84 -24.26
N GLY A 133 -22.64 15.99 -24.98
CA GLY A 133 -23.57 17.13 -24.81
C GLY A 133 -23.37 18.28 -25.80
N ASN A 134 -22.55 18.14 -26.82
CA ASN A 134 -22.39 19.15 -27.83
C ASN A 134 -23.17 18.80 -29.09
N TYR A 135 -23.98 19.75 -29.55
CA TYR A 135 -24.68 19.71 -30.86
C TYR A 135 -23.69 19.68 -32.05
N TRP A 136 -22.46 20.13 -31.79
CA TRP A 136 -21.33 20.08 -32.72
C TRP A 136 -20.43 18.92 -32.29
N LEU A 137 -20.08 18.03 -33.21
CA LEU A 137 -19.13 16.94 -33.03
C LEU A 137 -17.74 17.52 -32.68
N LEU A 138 -17.51 17.79 -31.43
CA LEU A 138 -16.18 18.20 -30.97
C LEU A 138 -15.25 16.97 -30.93
N PRO A 139 -13.95 17.16 -31.22
CA PRO A 139 -12.96 16.11 -31.11
C PRO A 139 -12.84 15.67 -29.68
N ASN A 140 -12.43 14.41 -29.47
CA ASN A 140 -12.10 13.87 -28.16
C ASN A 140 -11.00 14.70 -27.50
N VAL A 141 -11.00 14.76 -26.17
CA VAL A 141 -10.03 15.53 -25.40
C VAL A 141 -8.99 14.57 -24.81
N ASP A 142 -7.72 14.97 -24.90
CA ASP A 142 -6.60 14.25 -24.34
C ASP A 142 -6.02 15.00 -23.15
N TYR A 143 -5.81 14.28 -22.02
CA TYR A 143 -5.10 14.74 -20.84
C TYR A 143 -3.74 14.05 -20.80
N LEU A 144 -2.69 14.74 -21.27
CA LEU A 144 -1.34 14.21 -21.35
C LEU A 144 -0.48 14.68 -20.18
N ASN A 145 0.48 13.85 -19.77
CA ASN A 145 1.52 14.20 -18.76
C ASN A 145 0.96 14.76 -17.44
N GLN A 146 -0.11 14.20 -16.95
CA GLN A 146 -0.65 14.56 -15.64
C GLN A 146 0.13 13.88 -14.52
N HIS A 147 0.38 14.63 -13.43
CA HIS A 147 1.04 14.08 -12.24
C HIS A 147 0.18 14.35 -11.01
N LYS A 148 0.09 13.36 -10.12
CA LYS A 148 -0.68 13.50 -8.89
C LYS A 148 -0.06 12.77 -7.73
N PHE A 149 -0.21 13.38 -6.54
CA PHE A 149 0.08 12.75 -5.27
C PHE A 149 -1.23 12.44 -4.55
N ASP A 150 -1.40 11.18 -4.17
CA ASP A 150 -2.54 10.71 -3.40
C ASP A 150 -2.06 10.07 -2.09
N CYS A 151 -2.84 10.19 -1.02
CA CYS A 151 -2.56 9.55 0.27
C CYS A 151 -3.81 8.87 0.83
N TRP A 152 -3.59 7.81 1.61
CA TRP A 152 -4.65 7.00 2.20
C TRP A 152 -4.21 6.35 3.50
N GLY A 153 -5.18 5.92 4.31
CA GLY A 153 -4.99 5.08 5.48
C GLY A 153 -5.38 3.64 5.19
N GLU A 154 -4.70 2.70 5.85
CA GLU A 154 -5.03 1.26 5.73
C GLU A 154 -5.18 0.62 7.11
N ILE A 155 -6.18 -0.25 7.23
CA ILE A 155 -6.28 -1.24 8.30
C ILE A 155 -5.91 -2.58 7.69
N VAL A 156 -5.02 -3.31 8.34
CA VAL A 156 -4.46 -4.56 7.82
C VAL A 156 -4.68 -5.67 8.82
N ALA A 157 -5.11 -6.82 8.33
CA ALA A 157 -5.16 -8.05 9.10
C ALA A 157 -4.57 -9.19 8.28
N GLY A 158 -3.84 -10.09 8.92
CA GLY A 158 -3.24 -11.19 8.19
C GLY A 158 -2.56 -12.21 9.08
N CYS A 159 -2.00 -13.22 8.45
CA CYS A 159 -1.20 -14.22 9.15
C CYS A 159 0.16 -14.40 8.47
N GLN A 160 1.12 -14.74 9.30
CA GLN A 160 2.48 -15.06 8.89
C GLN A 160 2.87 -16.41 9.50
N VAL A 161 3.47 -17.25 8.71
CA VAL A 161 3.94 -18.58 9.12
C VAL A 161 5.39 -18.74 8.71
N GLN A 162 6.24 -19.18 9.60
CA GLN A 162 7.58 -19.59 9.29
C GLN A 162 7.57 -21.04 8.84
N VAL A 163 7.97 -21.29 7.59
CA VAL A 163 7.96 -22.62 6.98
C VAL A 163 9.28 -23.34 7.21
N TRP A 164 10.38 -22.62 7.12
CA TRP A 164 11.71 -23.16 7.31
C TRP A 164 12.68 -22.06 7.78
N LYS A 165 13.76 -22.42 8.44
CA LYS A 165 14.83 -21.58 9.01
C LYS A 165 14.92 -20.16 8.39
N GLY A 166 14.16 -19.20 8.95
CA GLY A 166 14.10 -17.82 8.45
C GLY A 166 13.14 -17.59 7.29
N PHE A 167 12.72 -18.60 6.52
CA PHE A 167 11.78 -18.45 5.43
C PHE A 167 10.34 -18.34 5.96
N GLN A 168 9.67 -17.28 5.57
CA GLN A 168 8.33 -16.93 6.00
C GLN A 168 7.41 -16.76 4.79
N MET A 169 6.15 -17.11 4.99
CA MET A 169 5.08 -16.81 4.05
C MET A 169 3.83 -16.37 4.80
N GLY A 170 2.94 -15.69 4.11
CA GLY A 170 1.70 -15.27 4.71
C GLY A 170 0.86 -14.45 3.76
N TRP A 171 -0.26 -13.98 4.29
CA TRP A 171 -1.17 -13.13 3.55
C TRP A 171 -1.68 -11.99 4.43
N TYR A 172 -2.04 -10.90 3.77
CA TYR A 172 -2.73 -9.76 4.37
C TYR A 172 -4.02 -9.48 3.61
N VAL A 173 -5.06 -9.13 4.35
CA VAL A 173 -6.22 -8.42 3.84
C VAL A 173 -6.09 -6.97 4.30
N ARG A 174 -6.32 -6.06 3.39
CA ARG A 174 -6.18 -4.62 3.62
C ARG A 174 -7.49 -3.93 3.33
N MET A 175 -7.91 -3.07 4.22
CA MET A 175 -8.97 -2.12 4.04
C MET A 175 -8.35 -0.73 3.87
N LYS A 176 -8.55 -0.12 2.71
CA LYS A 176 -7.92 1.13 2.31
C LYS A 176 -8.96 2.24 2.24
N LEU A 177 -8.66 3.40 2.84
CA LEU A 177 -9.53 4.58 2.88
C LEU A 177 -8.78 5.76 2.26
N LEU A 178 -9.26 6.27 1.14
CA LEU A 178 -8.65 7.40 0.44
C LEU A 178 -8.87 8.68 1.25
N MET A 179 -7.78 9.40 1.53
CA MET A 179 -7.80 10.66 2.28
C MET A 179 -7.68 11.87 1.36
N THR A 180 -7.08 11.71 0.20
CA THR A 180 -6.94 12.81 -0.76
C THR A 180 -8.25 13.07 -1.47
N ARG A 181 -8.92 14.14 -1.11
CA ARG A 181 -10.07 14.69 -1.84
C ARG A 181 -9.57 15.82 -2.73
N THR A 182 -9.82 15.70 -4.02
CA THR A 182 -9.50 16.79 -4.95
C THR A 182 -10.82 17.29 -5.51
N ASP A 183 -11.27 18.42 -5.00
CA ASP A 183 -12.52 19.07 -5.43
C ASP A 183 -12.25 20.25 -6.41
N LYS A 184 -11.08 20.28 -7.02
CA LYS A 184 -10.81 21.29 -8.06
C LYS A 184 -11.50 20.87 -9.34
N GLN A 185 -12.54 21.62 -9.67
CA GLN A 185 -13.31 21.47 -10.90
C GLN A 185 -12.37 21.69 -12.11
N GLY A 186 -12.19 20.64 -12.91
CA GLY A 186 -11.35 20.71 -14.13
C GLY A 186 -10.03 19.93 -14.08
N ASP A 187 -9.60 19.41 -12.92
CA ASP A 187 -8.40 18.58 -12.85
C ASP A 187 -8.71 17.14 -13.31
N ALA A 188 -7.89 16.61 -14.21
CA ALA A 188 -7.93 15.20 -14.55
C ALA A 188 -7.56 14.37 -13.33
N LEU A 189 -8.34 13.34 -13.04
CA LEU A 189 -8.11 12.44 -11.92
C LEU A 189 -7.66 11.06 -12.41
N PRO A 190 -6.64 10.44 -11.79
CA PRO A 190 -6.23 9.11 -12.17
C PRO A 190 -7.33 8.10 -11.86
N ALA A 191 -7.62 7.22 -12.80
CA ALA A 191 -8.59 6.14 -12.60
C ALA A 191 -8.04 5.05 -11.66
N TYR A 192 -6.72 4.89 -11.63
CA TYR A 192 -6.00 3.96 -10.79
C TYR A 192 -4.93 4.70 -9.98
N ILE A 193 -4.81 4.38 -8.69
CA ILE A 193 -3.79 4.93 -7.80
C ILE A 193 -2.82 3.81 -7.44
N ALA A 194 -1.52 4.02 -7.71
CA ALA A 194 -0.47 3.04 -7.43
C ALA A 194 -0.52 2.58 -5.97
N GLY A 195 -0.57 1.26 -5.74
CA GLY A 195 -0.67 0.67 -4.41
C GLY A 195 -2.03 0.77 -3.72
N PHE A 196 -2.92 1.67 -4.15
CA PHE A 196 -4.28 1.78 -3.63
C PHE A 196 -5.26 0.92 -4.43
N GLY A 197 -5.25 1.05 -5.74
CA GLY A 197 -6.18 0.42 -6.66
C GLY A 197 -7.05 1.43 -7.42
N TYR A 198 -8.19 1.00 -7.94
CA TYR A 198 -9.14 1.89 -8.62
C TYR A 198 -9.60 3.00 -7.68
N ARG A 199 -9.68 4.24 -8.18
CA ARG A 199 -10.04 5.42 -7.40
C ARG A 199 -11.47 5.32 -6.87
N LYS A 200 -11.61 5.04 -5.58
CA LYS A 200 -12.84 4.98 -4.79
C LYS A 200 -12.53 5.47 -3.38
N ASP A 201 -13.54 5.89 -2.62
CA ASP A 201 -13.34 6.29 -1.23
C ASP A 201 -12.81 5.12 -0.38
N PHE A 202 -13.23 3.91 -0.73
CA PHE A 202 -12.94 2.69 -0.01
C PHE A 202 -12.55 1.56 -0.97
N GLN A 203 -11.47 0.83 -0.63
CA GLN A 203 -10.97 -0.30 -1.42
C GLN A 203 -10.49 -1.44 -0.52
N TRP A 204 -10.82 -2.67 -0.91
CA TRP A 204 -10.19 -3.87 -0.35
C TRP A 204 -8.98 -4.27 -1.16
N GLY A 205 -7.98 -4.84 -0.48
CA GLY A 205 -6.82 -5.45 -1.10
C GLY A 205 -6.43 -6.74 -0.40
N MET A 206 -5.77 -7.60 -1.12
CA MET A 206 -5.20 -8.83 -0.60
C MET A 206 -3.78 -8.98 -1.15
N ASN A 207 -2.83 -9.30 -0.28
CA ASN A 207 -1.45 -9.57 -0.62
C ASN A 207 -1.07 -10.96 -0.15
N TYR A 208 -0.25 -11.66 -0.92
CA TYR A 208 0.39 -12.91 -0.51
C TYR A 208 1.90 -12.72 -0.62
N PHE A 209 2.59 -12.87 0.48
CA PHE A 209 4.02 -12.57 0.53
C PHE A 209 4.85 -13.81 0.87
N ILE A 210 6.06 -13.78 0.34
CA ILE A 210 7.17 -14.60 0.79
C ILE A 210 8.23 -13.68 1.38
N GLY A 211 8.94 -14.16 2.39
CA GLY A 211 9.96 -13.36 3.05
C GLY A 211 11.02 -14.17 3.75
N TYR A 212 12.05 -13.46 4.17
CA TYR A 212 13.16 -14.03 4.92
C TYR A 212 13.43 -13.18 6.16
N LYS A 213 13.60 -13.87 7.30
CA LYS A 213 13.96 -13.26 8.58
C LYS A 213 15.45 -13.45 8.85
N PHE A 214 16.08 -12.35 9.24
CA PHE A 214 17.48 -12.26 9.65
C PHE A 214 17.61 -12.20 11.16
#